data_004500b26a1a9a85ca01f1a9d8a821fe
#
_entry.id   004500b26a1a9a85ca01f1a9d8a821fe
#
_cell.length_a   1.000
_cell.length_b   1.000
_cell.length_c   1.000
_cell.angle_alpha   90.00
_cell.angle_beta   90.00
_cell.angle_gamma   90.00
#
_symmetry.space_group_name_H-M   'P 1'
#
loop_
_entity.id
_entity.type
_entity.pdbx_description
1 polymer ?
#
loop_
_entity_poly.entity_id
_entity_poly.type
_entity_poly.pdbx_seq_one_letter_code
_entity_poly.pdbx_strand_id
1 'polypeptide(L)'
;MQDWTPREHYTAEDLVEIIRILRDGENGCPWDKVQTHASIRKNFLEETCEALEAIDADDPVMMQEELGDVLMQVVFHTVIEEERGRFDMEKVCREVCEKLVFRHPNIFASSAAENAGINSWDALKNKEKGRTTLADELDTVPAAWDAQQTAENAGELLLAAADAMRLAGVDAEEALTFAAKRFTQRLEADET
;
A
#
# COMPACT_ATOMS: atom_id res chain seq x y z
N MET A 1 -3.07 -33.09 10.43
CA MET A 1 -4.26 -32.28 10.07
C MET A 1 -4.61 -31.49 11.31
N GLN A 2 -4.59 -30.15 11.22
CA GLN A 2 -4.94 -29.30 12.37
C GLN A 2 -6.44 -29.46 12.64
N ASP A 3 -6.82 -29.47 13.92
CA ASP A 3 -8.22 -29.63 14.41
C ASP A 3 -9.00 -28.31 14.25
N TRP A 4 -9.04 -27.77 13.01
CA TRP A 4 -9.79 -26.55 12.70
C TRP A 4 -11.05 -26.91 11.90
N THR A 5 -12.19 -26.39 12.35
CA THR A 5 -13.47 -26.60 11.67
C THR A 5 -14.07 -25.26 11.24
N PRO A 6 -14.69 -25.18 10.03
CA PRO A 6 -15.41 -23.98 9.61
C PRO A 6 -16.43 -23.53 10.66
N ARG A 7 -16.52 -22.21 10.87
CA ARG A 7 -17.41 -21.54 11.82
C ARG A 7 -18.59 -20.92 11.11
N GLU A 8 -19.68 -20.69 11.82
CA GLU A 8 -20.85 -19.98 11.27
C GLU A 8 -20.59 -18.47 11.16
N HIS A 9 -19.74 -17.92 12.05
CA HIS A 9 -19.35 -16.54 12.08
C HIS A 9 -17.83 -16.43 12.23
N TYR A 10 -17.23 -15.48 11.54
CA TYR A 10 -15.80 -15.21 11.57
C TYR A 10 -15.50 -13.81 12.09
N THR A 11 -14.39 -13.69 12.81
CA THR A 11 -13.84 -12.44 13.33
C THR A 11 -12.48 -12.16 12.71
N ALA A 12 -11.91 -11.01 13.03
CA ALA A 12 -10.53 -10.69 12.62
C ALA A 12 -9.50 -11.65 13.25
N GLU A 13 -9.76 -12.13 14.48
CA GLU A 13 -8.93 -13.12 15.16
C GLU A 13 -8.97 -14.47 14.45
N ASP A 14 -10.12 -14.87 13.92
CA ASP A 14 -10.26 -16.08 13.10
C ASP A 14 -9.44 -15.96 11.81
N LEU A 15 -9.40 -14.81 11.18
CA LEU A 15 -8.57 -14.58 10.00
C LEU A 15 -7.08 -14.76 10.32
N VAL A 16 -6.62 -14.22 11.46
CA VAL A 16 -5.24 -14.41 11.93
C VAL A 16 -4.94 -15.88 12.16
N GLU A 17 -5.85 -16.62 12.80
CA GLU A 17 -5.73 -18.06 13.03
C GLU A 17 -5.65 -18.84 11.70
N ILE A 18 -6.51 -18.53 10.74
CA ILE A 18 -6.52 -19.16 9.41
C ILE A 18 -5.18 -18.93 8.69
N ILE A 19 -4.65 -17.71 8.68
CA ILE A 19 -3.36 -17.44 8.03
C ILE A 19 -2.22 -18.17 8.72
N ARG A 20 -2.21 -18.26 10.07
CA ARG A 20 -1.22 -19.07 10.80
C ARG A 20 -1.30 -20.55 10.39
N ILE A 21 -2.52 -21.11 10.26
CA ILE A 21 -2.75 -22.47 9.79
C ILE A 21 -2.23 -22.67 8.37
N LEU A 22 -2.55 -21.76 7.45
CA LEU A 22 -2.10 -21.83 6.07
C LEU A 22 -0.57 -21.74 5.95
N ARG A 23 0.08 -21.03 6.86
CA ARG A 23 1.53 -20.87 6.89
C ARG A 23 2.27 -21.90 7.74
N ASP A 24 1.59 -22.83 8.40
CA ASP A 24 2.24 -23.88 9.19
C ASP A 24 3.27 -24.66 8.38
N GLY A 25 4.49 -24.79 8.93
CA GLY A 25 5.62 -25.36 8.21
C GLY A 25 5.45 -26.81 7.78
N GLU A 26 4.71 -27.61 8.57
CA GLU A 26 4.51 -29.04 8.34
C GLU A 26 3.23 -29.32 7.56
N ASN A 27 2.09 -28.77 8.02
CA ASN A 27 0.75 -29.12 7.53
C ASN A 27 0.07 -27.98 6.76
N GLY A 28 0.72 -26.83 6.62
CA GLY A 28 0.17 -25.66 5.94
C GLY A 28 0.10 -25.81 4.42
N CYS A 29 -0.50 -24.81 3.79
CA CYS A 29 -0.60 -24.73 2.34
C CYS A 29 0.79 -24.63 1.70
N PRO A 30 1.11 -25.44 0.68
CA PRO A 30 2.42 -25.41 0.02
C PRO A 30 2.79 -24.04 -0.58
N TRP A 31 1.80 -23.25 -0.96
CA TRP A 31 2.00 -21.92 -1.51
C TRP A 31 2.17 -20.87 -0.41
N ASP A 32 1.27 -20.84 0.58
CA ASP A 32 1.25 -19.81 1.62
C ASP A 32 2.49 -19.86 2.54
N LYS A 33 2.91 -21.06 2.93
CA LYS A 33 4.01 -21.23 3.88
C LYS A 33 5.38 -20.77 3.38
N VAL A 34 5.57 -20.65 2.06
CA VAL A 34 6.84 -20.21 1.47
C VAL A 34 6.86 -18.72 1.11
N GLN A 35 5.72 -18.02 1.27
CA GLN A 35 5.65 -16.61 0.94
C GLN A 35 6.49 -15.75 1.88
N THR A 36 7.05 -14.69 1.32
CA THR A 36 7.83 -13.67 2.01
C THR A 36 7.21 -12.29 1.75
N HIS A 37 7.59 -11.27 2.52
CA HIS A 37 7.17 -9.89 2.24
C HIS A 37 7.41 -9.46 0.79
N ALA A 38 8.54 -9.86 0.23
CA ALA A 38 8.90 -9.51 -1.14
C ALA A 38 8.02 -10.21 -2.18
N SER A 39 7.68 -11.49 -1.96
CA SER A 39 6.90 -12.27 -2.92
C SER A 39 5.43 -11.83 -3.00
N ILE A 40 4.83 -11.40 -1.87
CA ILE A 40 3.43 -10.94 -1.81
C ILE A 40 3.27 -9.42 -1.84
N ARG A 41 4.38 -8.67 -1.96
CA ARG A 41 4.33 -7.20 -2.03
C ARG A 41 3.47 -6.69 -3.18
N LYS A 42 3.52 -7.39 -4.34
CA LYS A 42 2.73 -7.03 -5.51
C LYS A 42 1.24 -7.24 -5.26
N ASN A 43 0.87 -8.35 -4.62
CA ASN A 43 -0.53 -8.64 -4.26
C ASN A 43 -1.07 -7.54 -3.33
N PHE A 44 -0.32 -7.12 -2.32
CA PHE A 44 -0.77 -6.04 -1.44
C PHE A 44 -1.04 -4.72 -2.19
N LEU A 45 -0.24 -4.39 -3.20
CA LEU A 45 -0.50 -3.23 -4.05
C LEU A 45 -1.75 -3.43 -4.91
N GLU A 46 -1.93 -4.61 -5.50
CA GLU A 46 -3.05 -5.01 -6.35
C GLU A 46 -4.37 -4.87 -5.59
N GLU A 47 -4.53 -5.55 -4.44
CA GLU A 47 -5.73 -5.45 -3.60
C GLU A 47 -6.00 -4.00 -3.13
N THR A 48 -4.95 -3.22 -2.87
CA THR A 48 -5.13 -1.81 -2.51
C THR A 48 -5.67 -0.99 -3.69
N CYS A 49 -5.23 -1.24 -4.91
CA CYS A 49 -5.74 -0.57 -6.10
C CYS A 49 -7.19 -0.97 -6.39
N GLU A 50 -7.54 -2.26 -6.25
CA GLU A 50 -8.90 -2.77 -6.44
C GLU A 50 -9.87 -2.18 -5.39
N ALA A 51 -9.41 -2.06 -4.13
CA ALA A 51 -10.18 -1.35 -3.12
C ALA A 51 -10.42 0.14 -3.46
N LEU A 52 -9.45 0.83 -4.06
CA LEU A 52 -9.62 2.21 -4.53
C LEU A 52 -10.60 2.28 -5.71
N GLU A 53 -10.53 1.36 -6.66
CA GLU A 53 -11.48 1.27 -7.77
C GLU A 53 -12.92 1.03 -7.28
N ALA A 54 -13.09 0.17 -6.27
CA ALA A 54 -14.39 -0.06 -5.65
C ALA A 54 -14.95 1.19 -4.94
N ILE A 55 -14.09 1.98 -4.30
CA ILE A 55 -14.44 3.26 -3.68
C ILE A 55 -14.86 4.26 -4.76
N ASP A 56 -14.10 4.38 -5.85
CA ASP A 56 -14.38 5.32 -6.95
C ASP A 56 -15.68 4.95 -7.69
N ALA A 57 -15.99 3.65 -7.78
CA ALA A 57 -17.21 3.14 -8.37
C ALA A 57 -18.44 3.27 -7.45
N ASP A 58 -18.27 3.62 -6.17
CA ASP A 58 -19.31 3.59 -5.12
C ASP A 58 -20.03 2.22 -5.06
N ASP A 59 -19.27 1.13 -5.28
CA ASP A 59 -19.77 -0.25 -5.25
C ASP A 59 -19.53 -0.90 -3.88
N PRO A 60 -20.56 -0.99 -3.01
CA PRO A 60 -20.39 -1.52 -1.67
C PRO A 60 -20.11 -3.03 -1.63
N VAL A 61 -20.47 -3.77 -2.66
CA VAL A 61 -20.23 -5.22 -2.73
C VAL A 61 -18.77 -5.48 -3.06
N MET A 62 -18.26 -4.84 -4.10
CA MET A 62 -16.86 -4.89 -4.46
C MET A 62 -15.98 -4.32 -3.32
N MET A 63 -16.38 -3.19 -2.73
CA MET A 63 -15.63 -2.58 -1.62
C MET A 63 -15.52 -3.52 -0.41
N GLN A 64 -16.58 -4.27 -0.09
CA GLN A 64 -16.54 -5.26 1.00
C GLN A 64 -15.55 -6.39 0.71
N GLU A 65 -15.50 -6.88 -0.53
CA GLU A 65 -14.57 -7.90 -0.99
C GLU A 65 -13.13 -7.40 -0.90
N GLU A 66 -12.82 -6.29 -1.55
CA GLU A 66 -11.45 -5.76 -1.65
C GLU A 66 -10.87 -5.28 -0.31
N LEU A 67 -11.71 -4.70 0.58
CA LEU A 67 -11.29 -4.40 1.95
C LEU A 67 -10.97 -5.67 2.74
N GLY A 68 -11.65 -6.77 2.46
CA GLY A 68 -11.33 -8.10 3.02
C GLY A 68 -9.94 -8.57 2.56
N ASP A 69 -9.64 -8.43 1.28
CA ASP A 69 -8.37 -8.84 0.70
C ASP A 69 -7.20 -7.95 1.15
N VAL A 70 -7.40 -6.64 1.25
CA VAL A 70 -6.43 -5.73 1.90
C VAL A 70 -6.19 -6.15 3.36
N LEU A 71 -7.24 -6.46 4.13
CA LEU A 71 -7.10 -6.93 5.50
C LEU A 71 -6.34 -8.26 5.57
N MET A 72 -6.62 -9.20 4.65
CA MET A 72 -5.88 -10.45 4.52
C MET A 72 -4.39 -10.20 4.29
N GLN A 73 -4.01 -9.27 3.41
CA GLN A 73 -2.62 -8.91 3.17
C GLN A 73 -1.94 -8.35 4.42
N VAL A 74 -2.63 -7.47 5.17
CA VAL A 74 -2.12 -6.94 6.46
C VAL A 74 -1.84 -8.09 7.44
N VAL A 75 -2.80 -9.01 7.59
CA VAL A 75 -2.67 -10.17 8.48
C VAL A 75 -1.53 -11.08 8.01
N PHE A 76 -1.43 -11.34 6.71
CA PHE A 76 -0.40 -12.18 6.14
C PHE A 76 1.01 -11.66 6.43
N HIS A 77 1.24 -10.36 6.18
CA HIS A 77 2.50 -9.70 6.51
C HIS A 77 2.79 -9.74 8.02
N THR A 78 1.76 -9.60 8.85
CA THR A 78 1.91 -9.63 10.31
C THR A 78 2.30 -11.03 10.80
N VAL A 79 1.70 -12.10 10.27
CA VAL A 79 2.05 -13.48 10.63
C VAL A 79 3.48 -13.83 10.22
N ILE A 80 3.97 -13.33 9.07
CA ILE A 80 5.38 -13.47 8.69
C ILE A 80 6.31 -12.85 9.76
N GLU A 81 5.95 -11.72 10.33
CA GLU A 81 6.75 -11.05 11.36
C GLU A 81 6.64 -11.72 12.72
N GLU A 82 5.47 -12.28 13.04
CA GLU A 82 5.25 -13.12 14.22
C GLU A 82 6.13 -14.37 14.19
N GLU A 83 6.21 -15.07 13.05
CA GLU A 83 7.11 -16.22 12.85
C GLU A 83 8.58 -15.87 13.07
N ARG A 84 8.95 -14.62 12.82
CA ARG A 84 10.31 -14.08 13.04
C ARG A 84 10.53 -13.56 14.47
N GLY A 85 9.49 -13.58 15.32
CA GLY A 85 9.55 -13.10 16.69
C GLY A 85 9.71 -11.58 16.81
N ARG A 86 9.27 -10.79 15.80
CA ARG A 86 9.45 -9.34 15.81
C ARG A 86 8.22 -8.59 16.30
N PHE A 87 7.04 -8.88 15.77
CA PHE A 87 5.76 -8.35 16.23
C PHE A 87 4.61 -9.23 15.76
N ASP A 88 3.44 -9.04 16.36
CA ASP A 88 2.19 -9.74 16.10
C ASP A 88 1.03 -8.77 15.81
N MET A 89 -0.16 -9.31 15.58
CA MET A 89 -1.35 -8.52 15.28
C MET A 89 -1.80 -7.66 16.47
N GLU A 90 -1.58 -8.13 17.72
CA GLU A 90 -1.88 -7.30 18.90
C GLU A 90 -1.05 -6.02 18.89
N LYS A 91 0.25 -6.14 18.60
CA LYS A 91 1.14 -4.98 18.55
C LYS A 91 0.78 -4.01 17.42
N VAL A 92 0.42 -4.51 16.24
CA VAL A 92 -0.05 -3.68 15.12
C VAL A 92 -1.31 -2.91 15.50
N CYS A 93 -2.31 -3.59 16.07
CA CYS A 93 -3.55 -2.96 16.53
C CYS A 93 -3.31 -1.95 17.63
N ARG A 94 -2.47 -2.29 18.64
CA ARG A 94 -2.16 -1.42 19.75
C ARG A 94 -1.52 -0.11 19.29
N GLU A 95 -0.50 -0.18 18.45
CA GLU A 95 0.20 1.01 17.97
C GLU A 95 -0.70 1.94 17.14
N VAL A 96 -1.59 1.40 16.32
CA VAL A 96 -2.54 2.23 15.57
C VAL A 96 -3.62 2.82 16.49
N CYS A 97 -4.12 2.06 17.48
CA CYS A 97 -5.11 2.55 18.44
C CYS A 97 -4.53 3.65 19.33
N GLU A 98 -3.33 3.46 19.89
CA GLU A 98 -2.63 4.47 20.68
C GLU A 98 -2.43 5.77 19.89
N LYS A 99 -2.01 5.65 18.64
CA LYS A 99 -1.87 6.76 17.69
C LYS A 99 -3.20 7.50 17.47
N LEU A 100 -4.29 6.77 17.23
CA LEU A 100 -5.61 7.36 17.04
C LEU A 100 -6.11 8.07 18.29
N VAL A 101 -5.95 7.45 19.47
CA VAL A 101 -6.29 8.06 20.75
C VAL A 101 -5.48 9.34 20.98
N PHE A 102 -4.17 9.30 20.77
CA PHE A 102 -3.27 10.44 20.92
C PHE A 102 -3.65 11.61 20.00
N ARG A 103 -4.02 11.32 18.74
CA ARG A 103 -4.34 12.35 17.73
C ARG A 103 -5.76 12.90 17.81
N HIS A 104 -6.60 12.35 18.71
CA HIS A 104 -7.98 12.82 18.94
C HIS A 104 -8.20 13.23 20.41
N PRO A 105 -7.45 14.22 20.94
CA PRO A 105 -7.55 14.62 22.35
C PRO A 105 -8.94 15.17 22.71
N ASN A 106 -9.68 15.70 21.74
CA ASN A 106 -11.03 16.21 21.95
C ASN A 106 -12.09 15.10 22.12
N ILE A 107 -11.77 13.87 21.73
CA ILE A 107 -12.67 12.71 21.84
C ILE A 107 -12.23 11.83 23.02
N PHE A 108 -10.92 11.60 23.16
CA PHE A 108 -10.34 10.74 24.19
C PHE A 108 -9.66 11.57 25.28
N ALA A 109 -10.36 11.75 26.41
CA ALA A 109 -9.93 12.63 27.51
C ALA A 109 -8.55 12.32 28.11
N SER A 110 -8.02 11.09 27.91
CA SER A 110 -6.72 10.66 28.41
C SER A 110 -5.52 11.38 27.77
N SER A 111 -5.69 11.98 26.59
CA SER A 111 -4.64 12.72 25.87
C SER A 111 -4.81 14.25 25.91
N ALA A 112 -5.88 14.73 26.54
CA ALA A 112 -6.29 16.14 26.47
C ALA A 112 -5.31 17.12 27.11
N ALA A 113 -4.62 16.72 28.19
CA ALA A 113 -3.75 17.64 28.94
C ALA A 113 -2.47 18.01 28.18
N GLU A 114 -1.87 17.07 27.45
CA GLU A 114 -0.62 17.29 26.72
C GLU A 114 -0.82 17.95 25.34
N ASN A 115 -2.02 17.80 24.78
CA ASN A 115 -2.37 18.24 23.43
C ASN A 115 -3.43 19.35 23.42
N ALA A 116 -3.77 19.88 24.59
CA ALA A 116 -4.74 20.98 24.73
C ALA A 116 -4.32 22.19 23.88
N GLY A 117 -5.19 22.57 22.94
CA GLY A 117 -4.94 23.71 22.04
C GLY A 117 -4.33 23.35 20.67
N ILE A 118 -3.98 22.08 20.41
CA ILE A 118 -3.56 21.65 19.08
C ILE A 118 -4.81 21.16 18.32
N ASN A 119 -5.29 21.96 17.37
CA ASN A 119 -6.52 21.70 16.60
C ASN A 119 -6.24 21.13 15.20
N SER A 120 -4.98 20.81 14.88
CA SER A 120 -4.59 20.29 13.57
C SER A 120 -4.07 18.87 13.71
N TRP A 121 -4.63 17.96 12.92
CA TRP A 121 -4.17 16.57 12.78
C TRP A 121 -2.68 16.48 12.41
N ASP A 122 -2.24 17.33 11.47
CA ASP A 122 -0.85 17.33 11.01
C ASP A 122 0.10 17.83 12.10
N ALA A 123 -0.31 18.83 12.88
CA ALA A 123 0.48 19.30 14.01
C ALA A 123 0.64 18.22 15.10
N LEU A 124 -0.41 17.44 15.37
CA LEU A 124 -0.35 16.30 16.31
C LEU A 124 0.52 15.16 15.76
N LYS A 125 0.41 14.85 14.47
CA LYS A 125 1.24 13.87 13.77
C LYS A 125 2.73 14.25 13.79
N ASN A 126 3.03 15.52 13.56
CA ASN A 126 4.39 16.03 13.57
C ASN A 126 4.98 16.00 15.00
N LYS A 127 4.19 16.40 16.01
CA LYS A 127 4.57 16.31 17.41
C LYS A 127 4.88 14.87 17.84
N GLU A 128 4.01 13.91 17.52
CA GLU A 128 4.21 12.49 17.81
C GLU A 128 5.51 11.95 17.21
N LYS A 129 5.81 12.37 15.98
CA LYS A 129 6.99 11.91 15.23
C LYS A 129 8.25 12.76 15.46
N GLY A 130 8.17 13.79 16.31
CA GLY A 130 9.28 14.71 16.59
C GLY A 130 9.73 15.53 15.38
N ARG A 131 8.83 15.75 14.40
CA ARG A 131 9.10 16.52 13.19
C ARG A 131 9.01 18.02 13.49
N THR A 132 10.03 18.75 13.10
CA THR A 132 10.14 20.19 13.40
C THR A 132 10.36 21.07 12.17
N THR A 133 10.68 20.47 11.03
CA THR A 133 10.99 21.18 9.79
C THR A 133 10.10 20.71 8.64
N LEU A 134 9.95 21.58 7.62
CA LEU A 134 9.26 21.25 6.38
C LEU A 134 9.93 20.07 5.65
N ALA A 135 11.25 19.93 5.76
CA ALA A 135 11.99 18.80 5.19
C ALA A 135 11.57 17.47 5.84
N ASP A 136 11.36 17.45 7.17
CA ASP A 136 10.87 16.29 7.90
C ASP A 136 9.44 15.89 7.45
N GLU A 137 8.63 16.85 7.00
CA GLU A 137 7.28 16.61 6.48
C GLU A 137 7.30 16.04 5.07
N LEU A 138 8.17 16.56 4.20
CA LEU A 138 8.30 16.12 2.79
C LEU A 138 8.86 14.70 2.68
N ASP A 139 9.69 14.26 3.63
CA ASP A 139 10.26 12.91 3.68
C ASP A 139 9.20 11.82 4.00
N THR A 140 7.91 12.18 4.05
CA THR A 140 6.83 11.26 4.41
C THR A 140 6.14 10.57 3.23
N VAL A 141 6.42 11.02 2.01
CA VAL A 141 5.83 10.41 0.81
C VAL A 141 6.49 9.07 0.55
N PRO A 142 5.75 7.95 0.56
CA PRO A 142 6.34 6.66 0.27
C PRO A 142 6.92 6.63 -1.15
N ALA A 143 8.11 6.08 -1.32
CA ALA A 143 8.74 5.92 -2.63
C ALA A 143 7.85 5.14 -3.63
N ALA A 144 6.99 4.26 -3.13
CA ALA A 144 6.01 3.54 -3.95
C ALA A 144 4.92 4.48 -4.51
N TRP A 145 4.46 5.46 -3.71
CA TRP A 145 3.50 6.48 -4.15
C TRP A 145 4.11 7.40 -5.22
N ASP A 146 5.34 7.83 -4.98
CA ASP A 146 6.08 8.67 -5.93
C ASP A 146 6.28 7.96 -7.29
N ALA A 147 6.58 6.65 -7.25
CA ALA A 147 6.72 5.85 -8.46
C ALA A 147 5.39 5.68 -9.21
N GLN A 148 4.27 5.49 -8.50
CA GLN A 148 2.94 5.38 -9.10
C GLN A 148 2.51 6.71 -9.72
N GLN A 149 2.61 7.82 -8.99
CA GLN A 149 2.29 9.15 -9.50
C GLN A 149 3.15 9.52 -10.72
N THR A 150 4.42 9.12 -10.73
CA THR A 150 5.31 9.30 -11.88
C THR A 150 4.86 8.46 -13.08
N ALA A 151 4.39 7.23 -12.85
CA ALA A 151 3.87 6.36 -13.91
C ALA A 151 2.56 6.89 -14.50
N GLU A 152 1.64 7.38 -13.67
CA GLU A 152 0.39 8.03 -14.07
C GLU A 152 0.69 9.30 -14.90
N ASN A 153 1.53 10.18 -14.40
CA ASN A 153 1.93 11.40 -15.10
C ASN A 153 2.64 11.10 -16.44
N ALA A 154 3.46 10.04 -16.47
CA ALA A 154 4.10 9.59 -17.71
C ALA A 154 3.07 9.01 -18.71
N GLY A 155 2.06 8.28 -18.23
CA GLY A 155 0.94 7.79 -19.03
C GLY A 155 0.12 8.92 -19.66
N GLU A 156 -0.26 9.92 -18.88
CA GLU A 156 -0.97 11.11 -19.36
C GLU A 156 -0.13 11.89 -20.37
N LEU A 157 1.18 12.02 -20.17
CA LEU A 157 2.08 12.69 -21.09
C LEU A 157 2.20 11.96 -22.43
N LEU A 158 2.25 10.61 -22.38
CA LEU A 158 2.25 9.78 -23.57
C LEU A 158 0.92 9.88 -24.34
N LEU A 159 -0.21 9.89 -23.64
CA LEU A 159 -1.53 10.05 -24.24
C LEU A 159 -1.69 11.43 -24.88
N ALA A 160 -1.30 12.49 -24.19
CA ALA A 160 -1.31 13.86 -24.73
C ALA A 160 -0.39 14.01 -25.95
N ALA A 161 0.77 13.36 -25.92
CA ALA A 161 1.68 13.35 -27.08
C ALA A 161 1.09 12.60 -28.28
N ALA A 162 0.44 11.45 -28.04
CA ALA A 162 -0.24 10.68 -29.09
C ALA A 162 -1.41 11.47 -29.72
N ASP A 163 -2.21 12.16 -28.90
CA ASP A 163 -3.30 13.03 -29.37
C ASP A 163 -2.78 14.23 -30.17
N ALA A 164 -1.71 14.87 -29.74
CA ALA A 164 -1.08 15.96 -30.48
C ALA A 164 -0.56 15.49 -31.85
N MET A 165 0.06 14.31 -31.91
CA MET A 165 0.50 13.70 -33.19
C MET A 165 -0.68 13.38 -34.09
N ARG A 166 -1.76 12.81 -33.54
CA ARG A 166 -2.99 12.55 -34.29
C ARG A 166 -3.60 13.84 -34.89
N LEU A 167 -3.67 14.90 -34.11
CA LEU A 167 -4.17 16.21 -34.56
C LEU A 167 -3.27 16.83 -35.64
N ALA A 168 -1.96 16.59 -35.59
CA ALA A 168 -0.99 17.05 -36.57
C ALA A 168 -0.91 16.17 -37.82
N GLY A 169 -1.68 15.07 -37.89
CA GLY A 169 -1.65 14.11 -38.99
C GLY A 169 -0.36 13.25 -39.03
N VAL A 170 0.32 13.12 -37.90
CA VAL A 170 1.55 12.34 -37.73
C VAL A 170 1.18 10.97 -37.15
N ASP A 171 1.69 9.90 -37.77
CA ASP A 171 1.57 8.55 -37.21
C ASP A 171 2.46 8.40 -35.98
N ALA A 172 1.84 8.06 -34.84
CA ALA A 172 2.53 8.00 -33.56
C ALA A 172 3.55 6.83 -33.51
N GLU A 173 3.26 5.72 -34.14
CA GLU A 173 4.16 4.55 -34.22
C GLU A 173 5.40 4.85 -35.08
N GLU A 174 5.20 5.51 -36.21
CA GLU A 174 6.28 5.97 -37.08
C GLU A 174 7.17 6.99 -36.35
N ALA A 175 6.57 7.98 -35.69
CA ALA A 175 7.30 8.99 -34.89
C ALA A 175 8.13 8.37 -33.77
N LEU A 176 7.57 7.39 -33.07
CA LEU A 176 8.27 6.67 -31.99
C LEU A 176 9.42 5.84 -32.54
N THR A 177 9.22 5.19 -33.70
CA THR A 177 10.26 4.42 -34.38
C THR A 177 11.46 5.29 -34.80
N PHE A 178 11.21 6.48 -35.33
CA PHE A 178 12.27 7.45 -35.63
C PHE A 178 12.99 7.98 -34.37
N ALA A 179 12.23 8.20 -33.29
CA ALA A 179 12.82 8.65 -32.03
C ALA A 179 13.71 7.57 -31.42
N ALA A 180 13.27 6.31 -31.42
CA ALA A 180 14.05 5.16 -30.93
C ALA A 180 15.36 4.99 -31.72
N LYS A 181 15.31 5.05 -33.05
CA LYS A 181 16.52 4.96 -33.91
C LYS A 181 17.53 6.09 -33.56
N ARG A 182 17.08 7.32 -33.40
CA ARG A 182 17.95 8.44 -33.03
C ARG A 182 18.53 8.30 -31.63
N PHE A 183 17.79 7.69 -30.69
CA PHE A 183 18.27 7.41 -29.35
C PHE A 183 19.36 6.37 -29.37
N THR A 184 19.17 5.25 -30.09
CA THR A 184 20.19 4.20 -30.26
C THR A 184 21.47 4.75 -30.89
N GLN A 185 21.37 5.57 -31.95
CA GLN A 185 22.53 6.19 -32.58
C GLN A 185 23.32 7.13 -31.65
N ARG A 186 22.63 7.81 -30.72
CA ARG A 186 23.30 8.64 -29.72
C ARG A 186 24.05 7.79 -28.69
N LEU A 187 23.45 6.69 -28.21
CA LEU A 187 24.14 5.79 -27.29
C LEU A 187 25.40 5.19 -27.92
N GLU A 188 25.34 4.76 -29.17
CA GLU A 188 26.50 4.24 -29.92
C GLU A 188 27.60 5.29 -30.11
N ALA A 189 27.25 6.56 -30.23
CA ALA A 189 28.20 7.67 -30.39
C ALA A 189 28.87 8.06 -29.05
N ASP A 190 28.18 7.88 -27.93
CA ASP A 190 28.72 8.21 -26.60
C ASP A 190 29.61 7.09 -26.04
N GLU A 191 29.60 5.89 -26.63
CA GLU A 191 30.50 4.76 -26.29
C GLU A 191 31.83 4.75 -27.08
N THR A 192 32.04 5.70 -27.99
CA THR A 192 33.25 5.83 -28.85
C THR A 192 34.11 6.99 -28.40
#